data_0643a8ee41ef4d5e7da29c9503e16289
#
_entry.id   0643a8ee41ef4d5e7da29c9503e16289
#
_cell.length_a   1.000
_cell.length_b   1.000
_cell.length_c   1.000
_cell.angle_alpha   90.00
_cell.angle_beta   90.00
_cell.angle_gamma   90.00
#
_symmetry.space_group_name_H-M   'P 1'
#
loop_
_entity.id
_entity.type
_entity.pdbx_description
1 polymer ?
#
loop_
_entity_poly.entity_id
_entity_poly.type
_entity_poly.pdbx_seq_one_letter_code
_entity_poly.pdbx_strand_id
1 'polypeptide(L)'
;MEYENYVRWEEKPVEDCFHVYSDGTRMAVLFDTDEDKIHAMNLLPILARHFGIRIYCIIVMDTHFHLVVCGPQEQVGKMVGEIKRLLGRYFRSSGRSHFVEDGIRIGVDAIPTEEELMGKIIYVFRNNLDAGGRFLPEDYRWGIGSMIFHHRDASRYHRVGNLGIKEREQLFQTRVSIPDNWLYDDAGMLVPFSYIDVDYIERLFGSPKRYIAFLHIRKKDLARHDEECARKFVEEK
;
A
#
# COMPACT_ATOMS: atom_id res chain seq x y z
N MET A 1 -1.48 24.21 -25.67
CA MET A 1 -2.16 22.99 -26.14
C MET A 1 -3.00 22.52 -24.98
N GLU A 2 -4.29 22.75 -25.08
CA GLU A 2 -5.27 22.43 -24.04
C GLU A 2 -5.41 20.90 -23.96
N TYR A 3 -5.23 20.37 -22.77
CA TYR A 3 -5.38 18.95 -22.47
C TYR A 3 -6.87 18.51 -22.34
N GLU A 4 -7.80 19.34 -22.84
CA GLU A 4 -9.26 19.12 -22.72
C GLU A 4 -9.84 18.00 -23.60
N ASN A 5 -9.05 17.32 -24.42
CA ASN A 5 -9.53 16.25 -25.30
C ASN A 5 -9.23 14.82 -24.81
N TYR A 6 -8.88 14.65 -23.54
CA TYR A 6 -8.71 13.31 -22.96
C TYR A 6 -10.03 12.81 -22.37
N VAL A 7 -10.75 12.07 -23.23
CA VAL A 7 -11.75 11.05 -22.89
C VAL A 7 -12.64 11.43 -21.69
N ARG A 8 -13.89 11.80 -21.96
CA ARG A 8 -14.95 11.74 -20.96
C ARG A 8 -14.98 10.32 -20.40
N TRP A 9 -14.54 10.19 -19.16
CA TRP A 9 -14.69 8.99 -18.39
C TRP A 9 -16.18 8.83 -18.08
N GLU A 10 -16.76 7.73 -18.48
CA GLU A 10 -17.96 7.28 -17.83
C GLU A 10 -17.55 6.97 -16.39
N GLU A 11 -18.19 7.62 -15.41
CA GLU A 11 -18.05 7.31 -14.00
C GLU A 11 -18.54 5.87 -13.78
N LYS A 12 -17.66 4.90 -14.00
CA LYS A 12 -18.00 3.50 -13.73
C LYS A 12 -17.88 3.28 -12.23
N PRO A 13 -18.95 2.86 -11.57
CA PRO A 13 -18.89 2.54 -10.16
C PRO A 13 -17.93 1.35 -9.95
N VAL A 14 -17.15 1.40 -8.88
CA VAL A 14 -16.41 0.26 -8.36
C VAL A 14 -17.01 -0.15 -7.03
N GLU A 15 -17.18 -1.45 -6.85
CA GLU A 15 -17.73 -1.99 -5.62
C GLU A 15 -16.62 -2.37 -4.65
N ASP A 16 -16.84 -2.10 -3.37
CA ASP A 16 -15.99 -2.54 -2.27
C ASP A 16 -14.50 -2.15 -2.40
N CYS A 17 -14.19 -0.98 -2.98
CA CYS A 17 -12.84 -0.45 -3.00
C CYS A 17 -12.64 0.60 -1.91
N PHE A 18 -11.46 0.57 -1.27
CA PHE A 18 -11.13 1.42 -0.12
C PHE A 18 -9.69 1.89 -0.17
N HIS A 19 -9.48 3.11 0.31
CA HIS A 19 -8.17 3.62 0.70
C HIS A 19 -7.98 3.41 2.20
N VAL A 20 -6.99 2.61 2.57
CA VAL A 20 -6.61 2.34 3.97
C VAL A 20 -5.27 3.01 4.23
N TYR A 21 -5.17 3.82 5.28
CA TYR A 21 -3.96 4.58 5.54
C TYR A 21 -3.77 4.83 7.04
N SER A 22 -2.51 4.87 7.50
CA SER A 22 -2.20 5.25 8.87
C SER A 22 -1.92 6.75 8.97
N ASP A 23 -2.16 7.31 10.18
CA ASP A 23 -1.95 8.72 10.46
C ASP A 23 -0.45 9.07 10.43
N GLY A 24 -0.06 9.88 9.44
CA GLY A 24 1.30 10.43 9.31
C GLY A 24 1.49 11.79 9.99
N THR A 25 0.45 12.39 10.57
CA THR A 25 0.49 13.79 11.02
C THR A 25 1.06 13.97 12.43
N ARG A 26 1.05 12.93 13.25
CA ARG A 26 1.55 12.94 14.63
C ARG A 26 3.01 12.55 14.80
N MET A 27 3.68 12.26 13.75
CA MET A 27 5.03 12.17 13.43
C MET A 27 6.04 11.76 14.40
N ALA A 28 5.92 10.59 14.92
CA ALA A 28 7.10 9.80 15.18
C ALA A 28 7.42 8.98 13.93
N VAL A 29 8.69 8.79 13.59
CA VAL A 29 9.10 7.90 12.52
C VAL A 29 8.67 6.50 12.90
N LEU A 30 7.63 5.99 12.22
CA LEU A 30 7.00 4.71 12.57
C LEU A 30 7.83 3.53 12.02
N PHE A 31 8.37 3.70 10.81
CA PHE A 31 9.18 2.71 10.10
C PHE A 31 10.57 3.26 9.84
N ASP A 32 11.42 3.26 10.87
CA ASP A 32 12.72 3.92 10.87
C ASP A 32 13.79 3.12 10.12
N THR A 33 13.72 1.79 10.21
CA THR A 33 14.70 0.90 9.61
C THR A 33 14.14 0.16 8.39
N ASP A 34 15.03 -0.42 7.60
CA ASP A 34 14.65 -1.31 6.49
C ASP A 34 13.88 -2.52 7.02
N GLU A 35 14.23 -3.05 8.18
CA GLU A 35 13.54 -4.17 8.85
C GLU A 35 12.10 -3.79 9.19
N ASP A 36 11.84 -2.58 9.67
CA ASP A 36 10.50 -2.09 9.95
C ASP A 36 9.65 -2.04 8.67
N LYS A 37 10.25 -1.54 7.60
CA LYS A 37 9.56 -1.45 6.30
C LYS A 37 9.33 -2.82 5.68
N ILE A 38 10.31 -3.73 5.76
CA ILE A 38 10.14 -5.14 5.34
C ILE A 38 9.01 -5.79 6.14
N HIS A 39 9.00 -5.59 7.48
CA HIS A 39 7.94 -6.14 8.32
C HIS A 39 6.56 -5.64 7.88
N ALA A 40 6.40 -4.34 7.63
CA ALA A 40 5.15 -3.76 7.16
C ALA A 40 4.77 -4.26 5.75
N MET A 41 5.73 -4.28 4.80
CA MET A 41 5.54 -4.77 3.43
C MET A 41 5.17 -6.25 3.38
N ASN A 42 5.53 -7.03 4.39
CA ASN A 42 5.13 -8.43 4.54
C ASN A 42 3.79 -8.57 5.26
N LEU A 43 3.60 -7.86 6.38
CA LEU A 43 2.41 -7.96 7.22
C LEU A 43 1.13 -7.59 6.46
N LEU A 44 1.16 -6.47 5.75
CA LEU A 44 -0.02 -5.90 5.09
C LEU A 44 -0.61 -6.83 4.03
N PRO A 45 0.16 -7.39 3.07
CA PRO A 45 -0.38 -8.31 2.08
C PRO A 45 -0.77 -9.68 2.66
N ILE A 46 -0.05 -10.17 3.68
CA ILE A 46 -0.41 -11.42 4.35
C ILE A 46 -1.79 -11.29 5.01
N LEU A 47 -2.06 -10.17 5.69
CA LEU A 47 -3.36 -9.91 6.28
C LEU A 47 -4.45 -9.69 5.22
N ALA A 48 -4.18 -8.92 4.18
CA ALA A 48 -5.14 -8.75 3.10
C ALA A 48 -5.54 -10.12 2.50
N ARG A 49 -4.57 -10.99 2.24
CA ARG A 49 -4.83 -12.35 1.78
C ARG A 49 -5.65 -13.18 2.78
N HIS A 50 -5.32 -13.09 4.07
CA HIS A 50 -6.03 -13.80 5.15
C HIS A 50 -7.51 -13.44 5.21
N PHE A 51 -7.84 -12.18 5.00
CA PHE A 51 -9.22 -11.67 4.99
C PHE A 51 -9.89 -11.69 3.61
N GLY A 52 -9.26 -12.28 2.60
CA GLY A 52 -9.82 -12.37 1.24
C GLY A 52 -9.88 -11.03 0.50
N ILE A 53 -9.01 -10.09 0.86
CA ILE A 53 -8.93 -8.74 0.31
C ILE A 53 -7.86 -8.69 -0.79
N ARG A 54 -8.19 -8.06 -1.91
CA ARG A 54 -7.23 -7.78 -2.99
C ARG A 54 -6.53 -6.45 -2.74
N ILE A 55 -5.25 -6.38 -3.05
CA ILE A 55 -4.47 -5.15 -3.00
C ILE A 55 -4.23 -4.66 -4.42
N TYR A 56 -4.51 -3.39 -4.67
CA TYR A 56 -4.18 -2.71 -5.92
C TYR A 56 -2.96 -1.81 -5.77
N CYS A 57 -2.72 -1.25 -4.59
CA CYS A 57 -1.56 -0.41 -4.36
C CYS A 57 -1.12 -0.48 -2.90
N ILE A 58 0.18 -0.36 -2.67
CA ILE A 58 0.79 -0.27 -1.35
C ILE A 58 1.99 0.66 -1.41
N ILE A 59 2.16 1.46 -0.38
CA ILE A 59 3.40 2.18 -0.08
C ILE A 59 3.61 2.23 1.44
N VAL A 60 4.84 2.05 1.88
CA VAL A 60 5.26 2.23 3.27
C VAL A 60 6.26 3.37 3.31
N MET A 61 5.88 4.45 4.00
CA MET A 61 6.71 5.63 4.24
C MET A 61 7.38 5.52 5.61
N ASP A 62 8.30 6.41 5.93
CA ASP A 62 8.94 6.44 7.25
C ASP A 62 7.93 6.62 8.38
N THR A 63 6.86 7.37 8.13
CA THR A 63 5.91 7.82 9.14
C THR A 63 4.55 7.15 9.06
N HIS A 64 4.19 6.59 7.92
CA HIS A 64 2.86 6.03 7.66
C HIS A 64 2.87 5.07 6.47
N PHE A 65 1.75 4.42 6.24
CA PHE A 65 1.52 3.61 5.05
C PHE A 65 0.18 3.95 4.38
N HIS A 66 0.09 3.64 3.09
CA HIS A 66 -1.16 3.65 2.33
C HIS A 66 -1.37 2.34 1.61
N LEU A 67 -2.63 1.92 1.54
CA LEU A 67 -3.11 0.79 0.74
C LEU A 67 -4.33 1.23 -0.08
N VAL A 68 -4.40 0.76 -1.31
CA VAL A 68 -5.66 0.72 -2.07
C VAL A 68 -6.07 -0.74 -2.17
N VAL A 69 -7.24 -1.06 -1.63
CA VAL A 69 -7.71 -2.44 -1.48
C VAL A 69 -9.14 -2.60 -2.01
N CYS A 70 -9.51 -3.84 -2.35
CA CYS A 70 -10.86 -4.18 -2.75
C CYS A 70 -11.30 -5.49 -2.06
N GLY A 71 -12.46 -5.45 -1.42
CA GLY A 71 -13.07 -6.57 -0.71
C GLY A 71 -14.19 -6.11 0.22
N PRO A 72 -14.97 -7.03 0.80
CA PRO A 72 -16.11 -6.68 1.64
C PRO A 72 -15.70 -5.75 2.80
N GLN A 73 -16.48 -4.67 3.00
CA GLN A 73 -16.19 -3.65 4.03
C GLN A 73 -15.96 -4.25 5.43
N GLU A 74 -16.73 -5.26 5.80
CA GLU A 74 -16.58 -5.95 7.09
C GLU A 74 -15.19 -6.60 7.21
N GLN A 75 -14.69 -7.22 6.13
CA GLN A 75 -13.38 -7.87 6.12
C GLN A 75 -12.25 -6.83 6.15
N VAL A 76 -12.42 -5.69 5.48
CA VAL A 76 -11.49 -4.54 5.56
C VAL A 76 -11.42 -4.03 7.00
N GLY A 77 -12.54 -3.89 7.69
CA GLY A 77 -12.58 -3.51 9.10
C GLY A 77 -11.83 -4.48 10.01
N LYS A 78 -12.02 -5.80 9.81
CA LYS A 78 -11.29 -6.86 10.55
C LYS A 78 -9.80 -6.80 10.27
N MET A 79 -9.40 -6.64 9.00
CA MET A 79 -8.01 -6.48 8.60
C MET A 79 -7.35 -5.29 9.32
N VAL A 80 -8.01 -4.13 9.33
CA VAL A 80 -7.52 -2.93 10.00
C VAL A 80 -7.33 -3.15 11.51
N GLY A 81 -8.27 -3.80 12.17
CA GLY A 81 -8.13 -4.18 13.58
C GLY A 81 -6.91 -5.07 13.83
N GLU A 82 -6.66 -6.03 12.95
CA GLU A 82 -5.54 -6.94 13.06
C GLU A 82 -4.19 -6.26 12.74
N ILE A 83 -4.16 -5.33 11.75
CA ILE A 83 -2.98 -4.49 11.48
C ILE A 83 -2.61 -3.70 12.75
N LYS A 84 -3.55 -3.00 13.37
CA LYS A 84 -3.31 -2.25 14.62
C LYS A 84 -2.72 -3.14 15.71
N ARG A 85 -3.31 -4.31 15.90
CA ARG A 85 -2.89 -5.27 16.93
C ARG A 85 -1.47 -5.79 16.70
N LEU A 86 -1.13 -6.17 15.44
CA LEU A 86 0.15 -6.77 15.10
C LEU A 86 1.28 -5.75 15.03
N LEU A 87 1.06 -4.57 14.44
CA LEU A 87 2.02 -3.48 14.48
C LEU A 87 2.28 -3.03 15.93
N GLY A 88 1.22 -2.92 16.75
CA GLY A 88 1.37 -2.61 18.16
C GLY A 88 2.20 -3.65 18.92
N ARG A 89 2.06 -4.94 18.61
CA ARG A 89 2.90 -6.00 19.18
C ARG A 89 4.35 -5.87 18.70
N TYR A 90 4.56 -5.63 17.42
CA TYR A 90 5.89 -5.44 16.82
C TYR A 90 6.64 -4.30 17.49
N PHE A 91 6.01 -3.12 17.61
CA PHE A 91 6.64 -1.96 18.24
C PHE A 91 6.93 -2.17 19.74
N ARG A 92 6.05 -2.87 20.48
CA ARG A 92 6.34 -3.24 21.87
C ARG A 92 7.56 -4.15 21.97
N SER A 93 7.67 -5.17 21.11
CA SER A 93 8.80 -6.09 21.12
C SER A 93 10.13 -5.45 20.74
N SER A 94 10.09 -4.36 19.96
CA SER A 94 11.27 -3.56 19.59
C SER A 94 11.57 -2.40 20.57
N GLY A 95 10.93 -2.36 21.74
CA GLY A 95 11.16 -1.31 22.76
C GLY A 95 10.50 0.03 22.46
N ARG A 96 9.64 0.11 21.43
CA ARG A 96 8.96 1.33 20.98
C ARG A 96 7.49 1.38 21.43
N SER A 97 7.24 1.08 22.72
CA SER A 97 5.89 0.99 23.28
C SER A 97 5.09 2.30 23.23
N HIS A 98 5.78 3.45 23.22
CA HIS A 98 5.14 4.77 23.10
C HIS A 98 4.27 4.92 21.85
N PHE A 99 4.59 4.26 20.74
CA PHE A 99 3.72 4.22 19.53
C PHE A 99 2.39 3.52 19.75
N VAL A 100 2.30 2.71 20.81
CA VAL A 100 1.10 1.93 21.12
C VAL A 100 0.22 2.65 22.12
N GLU A 101 0.82 3.41 23.02
CA GLU A 101 0.11 4.17 24.05
C GLU A 101 -0.77 5.25 23.43
N ASP A 102 -0.27 5.95 22.40
CA ASP A 102 -1.04 6.92 21.62
C ASP A 102 -2.01 6.29 20.60
N GLY A 103 -1.91 4.99 20.38
CA GLY A 103 -2.69 4.21 19.42
C GLY A 103 -2.29 4.46 17.97
N ILE A 104 -2.14 3.38 17.20
CA ILE A 104 -1.96 3.48 15.73
C ILE A 104 -3.32 3.80 15.13
N ARG A 105 -3.47 5.01 14.57
CA ARG A 105 -4.69 5.41 13.89
C ARG A 105 -4.64 4.96 12.44
N ILE A 106 -5.72 4.34 11.98
CA ILE A 106 -5.88 3.90 10.59
C ILE A 106 -7.23 4.37 10.11
N GLY A 107 -7.22 5.18 9.05
CA GLY A 107 -8.40 5.63 8.32
C GLY A 107 -8.77 4.64 7.22
N VAL A 108 -10.07 4.61 6.87
CA VAL A 108 -10.61 3.81 5.77
C VAL A 108 -11.61 4.67 5.03
N ASP A 109 -11.31 5.01 3.79
CA ASP A 109 -12.17 5.81 2.92
C ASP A 109 -12.67 4.95 1.75
N ALA A 110 -13.96 4.97 1.48
CA ALA A 110 -14.53 4.30 0.31
C ALA A 110 -14.08 5.00 -0.98
N ILE A 111 -13.91 4.20 -2.03
CA ILE A 111 -13.57 4.65 -3.38
C ILE A 111 -14.70 4.21 -4.30
N PRO A 112 -15.65 5.10 -4.67
CA PRO A 112 -16.88 4.72 -5.35
C PRO A 112 -16.76 4.57 -6.87
N THR A 113 -15.73 5.16 -7.52
CA THR A 113 -15.60 5.19 -8.98
C THR A 113 -14.23 4.76 -9.48
N GLU A 114 -14.14 4.30 -10.73
CA GLU A 114 -12.85 3.99 -11.38
C GLU A 114 -11.94 5.21 -11.46
N GLU A 115 -12.50 6.40 -11.69
CA GLU A 115 -11.72 7.64 -11.75
C GLU A 115 -11.07 7.95 -10.40
N GLU A 116 -11.82 7.85 -9.30
CA GLU A 116 -11.29 8.01 -7.95
C GLU A 116 -10.29 6.90 -7.60
N LEU A 117 -10.52 5.66 -8.06
CA LEU A 117 -9.58 4.55 -7.89
C LEU A 117 -8.25 4.84 -8.57
N MET A 118 -8.27 5.30 -9.83
CA MET A 118 -7.07 5.71 -10.55
C MET A 118 -6.37 6.88 -9.86
N GLY A 119 -7.14 7.90 -9.47
CA GLY A 119 -6.61 9.05 -8.73
C GLY A 119 -5.94 8.64 -7.43
N LYS A 120 -6.56 7.73 -6.68
CA LYS A 120 -6.04 7.24 -5.41
C LYS A 120 -4.79 6.37 -5.59
N ILE A 121 -4.73 5.53 -6.63
CA ILE A 121 -3.54 4.73 -6.97
C ILE A 121 -2.37 5.67 -7.30
N ILE A 122 -2.59 6.69 -8.12
CA ILE A 122 -1.57 7.69 -8.46
C ILE A 122 -1.11 8.47 -7.23
N TYR A 123 -2.05 8.89 -6.38
CA TYR A 123 -1.75 9.55 -5.10
C TYR A 123 -0.81 8.69 -4.25
N VAL A 124 -1.13 7.40 -4.09
CA VAL A 124 -0.29 6.48 -3.31
C VAL A 124 1.10 6.32 -3.94
N PHE A 125 1.21 6.19 -5.25
CA PHE A 125 2.52 6.09 -5.92
C PHE A 125 3.38 7.33 -5.74
N ARG A 126 2.76 8.51 -5.76
CA ARG A 126 3.46 9.79 -5.64
C ARG A 126 3.78 10.19 -4.20
N ASN A 127 3.22 9.50 -3.21
CA ASN A 127 3.30 9.92 -1.81
C ASN A 127 4.74 10.21 -1.35
N ASN A 128 5.71 9.37 -1.72
CA ASN A 128 7.11 9.62 -1.42
C ASN A 128 7.64 10.91 -2.07
N LEU A 129 7.32 11.15 -3.34
CA LEU A 129 7.78 12.34 -4.06
C LEU A 129 7.12 13.62 -3.50
N ASP A 130 5.83 13.56 -3.22
CA ASP A 130 5.05 14.70 -2.71
C ASP A 130 5.41 15.04 -1.25
N ALA A 131 5.87 14.06 -0.46
CA ALA A 131 6.45 14.27 0.86
C ALA A 131 7.88 14.85 0.85
N GLY A 132 8.42 15.20 -0.33
CA GLY A 132 9.77 15.73 -0.47
C GLY A 132 10.86 14.66 -0.56
N GLY A 133 10.48 13.41 -0.80
CA GLY A 133 11.40 12.31 -1.06
C GLY A 133 12.24 12.53 -2.32
N ARG A 134 13.42 11.90 -2.36
CA ARG A 134 14.38 12.02 -3.48
C ARG A 134 14.16 10.99 -4.58
N PHE A 135 13.29 10.02 -4.34
CA PHE A 135 13.05 8.92 -5.27
C PHE A 135 11.83 9.20 -6.14
N LEU A 136 11.94 8.88 -7.41
CA LEU A 136 10.78 8.77 -8.27
C LEU A 136 9.88 7.60 -7.81
N PRO A 137 8.59 7.61 -8.14
CA PRO A 137 7.69 6.49 -7.78
C PRO A 137 8.22 5.12 -8.24
N GLU A 138 8.91 5.08 -9.39
CA GLU A 138 9.52 3.89 -9.97
C GLU A 138 10.75 3.40 -9.21
N ASP A 139 11.44 4.28 -8.50
CA ASP A 139 12.67 3.97 -7.77
C ASP A 139 12.44 3.73 -6.27
N TYR A 140 11.21 3.97 -5.80
CA TYR A 140 10.91 3.84 -4.38
C TYR A 140 10.66 2.37 -4.00
N ARG A 141 11.63 1.78 -3.29
CA ARG A 141 11.66 0.35 -2.93
C ARG A 141 10.42 -0.13 -2.15
N TRP A 142 9.85 0.74 -1.31
CA TRP A 142 8.74 0.42 -0.40
C TRP A 142 7.37 0.73 -1.01
N GLY A 143 7.30 0.71 -2.33
CA GLY A 143 6.11 0.89 -3.14
C GLY A 143 6.08 -0.10 -4.31
N ILE A 144 5.16 0.10 -5.24
CA ILE A 144 4.98 -0.79 -6.39
C ILE A 144 5.20 -0.12 -7.75
N GLY A 145 5.59 1.16 -7.76
CA GLY A 145 5.72 1.93 -9.00
C GLY A 145 6.67 1.29 -10.02
N SER A 146 7.74 0.65 -9.55
CA SER A 146 8.73 -0.06 -10.38
C SER A 146 8.17 -1.28 -11.13
N MET A 147 6.95 -1.72 -10.83
CA MET A 147 6.37 -2.96 -11.39
C MET A 147 5.28 -2.71 -12.42
N ILE A 148 4.74 -1.49 -12.47
CA ILE A 148 3.65 -1.13 -13.38
C ILE A 148 4.23 -0.85 -14.76
N PHE A 149 3.75 -1.57 -15.77
CA PHE A 149 4.24 -1.55 -17.14
C PHE A 149 5.73 -1.92 -17.32
N HIS A 150 6.32 -2.62 -16.35
CA HIS A 150 7.67 -3.13 -16.42
C HIS A 150 7.70 -4.65 -16.50
N HIS A 151 8.80 -5.17 -17.04
CA HIS A 151 9.02 -6.63 -17.09
C HIS A 151 9.23 -7.18 -15.67
N ARG A 152 8.49 -8.22 -15.33
CA ARG A 152 8.53 -8.89 -14.02
C ARG A 152 9.27 -10.21 -14.14
N ASP A 153 10.54 -10.22 -13.78
CA ASP A 153 11.37 -11.44 -13.84
C ASP A 153 11.29 -12.21 -12.52
N ALA A 154 10.43 -13.22 -12.49
CA ALA A 154 10.23 -14.07 -11.32
C ALA A 154 11.45 -14.95 -10.98
N SER A 155 12.38 -15.16 -11.92
CA SER A 155 13.55 -16.01 -11.72
C SER A 155 14.58 -15.42 -10.74
N ARG A 156 14.47 -14.12 -10.44
CA ARG A 156 15.35 -13.37 -9.54
C ARG A 156 14.97 -13.48 -8.07
N TYR A 157 13.90 -14.21 -7.75
CA TYR A 157 13.31 -14.25 -6.42
C TYR A 157 13.12 -15.69 -5.93
N HIS A 158 12.99 -15.83 -4.64
CA HIS A 158 12.75 -17.12 -3.98
C HIS A 158 11.25 -17.40 -3.87
N ARG A 159 10.86 -18.66 -3.95
CA ARG A 159 9.46 -19.07 -3.73
C ARG A 159 9.22 -19.35 -2.25
N VAL A 160 8.13 -18.82 -1.71
CA VAL A 160 7.69 -19.12 -0.34
C VAL A 160 7.47 -20.63 -0.15
N GLY A 161 6.98 -21.34 -1.19
CA GLY A 161 6.80 -22.79 -1.19
C GLY A 161 8.06 -23.62 -0.94
N ASN A 162 9.24 -23.05 -1.16
CA ASN A 162 10.51 -23.74 -0.91
C ASN A 162 10.95 -23.69 0.56
N LEU A 163 10.29 -22.86 1.39
CA LEU A 163 10.58 -22.76 2.82
C LEU A 163 9.77 -23.79 3.61
N GLY A 164 10.39 -24.39 4.62
CA GLY A 164 9.69 -25.16 5.64
C GLY A 164 8.78 -24.29 6.51
N ILE A 165 7.82 -24.90 7.22
CA ILE A 165 6.84 -24.18 8.05
C ILE A 165 7.53 -23.25 9.07
N LYS A 166 8.55 -23.76 9.78
CA LYS A 166 9.27 -22.96 10.79
C LYS A 166 10.06 -21.81 10.18
N GLU A 167 10.65 -22.01 9.00
CA GLU A 167 11.38 -20.98 8.29
C GLU A 167 10.45 -19.85 7.84
N ARG A 168 9.24 -20.18 7.33
CA ARG A 168 8.20 -19.20 6.98
C ARG A 168 7.77 -18.40 8.21
N GLU A 169 7.48 -19.08 9.34
CA GLU A 169 7.08 -18.41 10.58
C GLU A 169 8.15 -17.45 11.09
N GLN A 170 9.42 -17.82 10.98
CA GLN A 170 10.55 -16.99 11.39
C GLN A 170 10.75 -15.80 10.43
N LEU A 171 10.81 -16.07 9.11
CA LEU A 171 11.10 -15.06 8.11
C LEU A 171 10.01 -13.98 8.04
N PHE A 172 8.74 -14.40 8.01
CA PHE A 172 7.59 -13.51 7.87
C PHE A 172 6.95 -13.12 9.22
N GLN A 173 7.48 -13.59 10.32
CA GLN A 173 7.01 -13.32 11.70
C GLN A 173 5.49 -13.54 11.89
N THR A 174 4.94 -14.54 11.22
CA THR A 174 3.52 -14.87 11.22
C THR A 174 3.26 -16.37 11.17
N ARG A 175 2.09 -16.78 11.68
CA ARG A 175 1.55 -18.12 11.52
C ARG A 175 0.42 -18.18 10.49
N VAL A 176 0.09 -17.04 9.90
CA VAL A 176 -0.89 -16.98 8.80
C VAL A 176 -0.30 -17.71 7.59
N SER A 177 -1.12 -18.53 6.94
CA SER A 177 -0.70 -19.26 5.73
C SER A 177 -0.42 -18.25 4.60
N ILE A 178 0.76 -18.40 3.99
CA ILE A 178 1.18 -17.61 2.82
C ILE A 178 1.17 -18.54 1.61
N PRO A 179 0.62 -18.12 0.45
CA PRO A 179 0.60 -18.95 -0.75
C PRO A 179 1.99 -19.41 -1.19
N ASP A 180 2.13 -20.66 -1.56
CA ASP A 180 3.41 -21.27 -1.97
C ASP A 180 4.02 -20.63 -3.22
N ASN A 181 3.17 -20.05 -4.08
CA ASN A 181 3.60 -19.37 -5.31
C ASN A 181 4.03 -17.92 -5.10
N TRP A 182 3.85 -17.35 -3.90
CA TRP A 182 4.37 -16.02 -3.62
C TRP A 182 5.91 -16.03 -3.61
N LEU A 183 6.47 -14.88 -3.96
CA LEU A 183 7.91 -14.69 -4.07
C LEU A 183 8.39 -13.73 -2.99
N TYR A 184 9.67 -13.87 -2.61
CA TYR A 184 10.35 -12.96 -1.71
C TYR A 184 11.79 -12.71 -2.19
N ASP A 185 12.37 -11.56 -1.83
CA ASP A 185 13.75 -11.18 -2.15
C ASP A 185 14.76 -11.69 -1.12
N ASP A 186 16.05 -11.45 -1.37
CA ASP A 186 17.15 -11.85 -0.48
C ASP A 186 17.09 -11.19 0.91
N ALA A 187 16.37 -10.07 1.04
CA ALA A 187 16.13 -9.41 2.32
C ALA A 187 14.91 -9.98 3.08
N GLY A 188 14.19 -10.95 2.51
CA GLY A 188 13.00 -11.54 3.09
C GLY A 188 11.73 -10.72 2.88
N MET A 189 11.73 -9.74 1.98
CA MET A 189 10.54 -8.96 1.64
C MET A 189 9.74 -9.68 0.55
N LEU A 190 8.42 -9.83 0.77
CA LEU A 190 7.50 -10.35 -0.24
C LEU A 190 7.49 -9.44 -1.47
N VAL A 191 7.59 -10.05 -2.64
CA VAL A 191 7.63 -9.33 -3.92
C VAL A 191 6.22 -8.87 -4.29
N PRO A 192 5.97 -7.57 -4.47
CA PRO A 192 4.63 -7.03 -4.66
C PRO A 192 3.83 -7.63 -5.82
N PHE A 193 4.43 -7.96 -6.95
CA PHE A 193 3.69 -8.59 -8.06
C PHE A 193 3.23 -10.04 -7.75
N SER A 194 3.60 -10.59 -6.59
CA SER A 194 3.06 -11.88 -6.12
C SER A 194 1.67 -11.75 -5.52
N TYR A 195 1.30 -10.58 -5.01
CA TYR A 195 0.07 -10.36 -4.26
C TYR A 195 -0.77 -9.18 -4.77
N ILE A 196 -0.24 -8.37 -5.67
CA ILE A 196 -0.96 -7.26 -6.29
C ILE A 196 -1.46 -7.69 -7.66
N ASP A 197 -2.69 -7.32 -8.00
CA ASP A 197 -3.26 -7.50 -9.33
C ASP A 197 -2.74 -6.41 -10.29
N VAL A 198 -1.44 -6.54 -10.65
CA VAL A 198 -0.75 -5.58 -11.53
C VAL A 198 -1.41 -5.52 -12.90
N ASP A 199 -1.88 -6.66 -13.42
CA ASP A 199 -2.54 -6.72 -14.72
C ASP A 199 -3.87 -5.94 -14.73
N TYR A 200 -4.59 -5.93 -13.61
CA TYR A 200 -5.77 -5.07 -13.44
C TYR A 200 -5.40 -3.59 -13.50
N ILE A 201 -4.36 -3.19 -12.77
CA ILE A 201 -3.87 -1.79 -12.76
C ILE A 201 -3.43 -1.36 -14.16
N GLU A 202 -2.67 -2.20 -14.86
CA GLU A 202 -2.23 -1.92 -16.24
C GLU A 202 -3.42 -1.78 -17.20
N ARG A 203 -4.45 -2.61 -17.06
CA ARG A 203 -5.71 -2.46 -17.83
C ARG A 203 -6.46 -1.17 -17.47
N LEU A 204 -6.50 -0.81 -16.19
CA LEU A 204 -7.16 0.40 -15.70
C LEU A 204 -6.54 1.66 -16.31
N PHE A 205 -5.21 1.73 -16.39
CA PHE A 205 -4.49 2.84 -17.04
C PHE A 205 -4.44 2.71 -18.56
N GLY A 206 -4.55 1.51 -19.11
CA GLY A 206 -4.62 1.20 -20.53
C GLY A 206 -3.30 1.34 -21.30
N SER A 207 -2.34 2.14 -20.87
CA SER A 207 -1.02 2.26 -21.49
C SER A 207 0.02 2.91 -20.57
N PRO A 208 1.33 2.61 -20.80
CA PRO A 208 2.42 3.28 -20.07
C PRO A 208 2.40 4.81 -20.24
N LYS A 209 2.14 5.28 -21.44
CA LYS A 209 2.09 6.72 -21.73
C LYS A 209 1.03 7.44 -20.90
N ARG A 210 -0.13 6.82 -20.76
CA ARG A 210 -1.23 7.36 -19.97
C ARG A 210 -0.93 7.30 -18.48
N TYR A 211 -0.40 6.19 -17.98
CA TYR A 211 0.07 6.04 -16.60
C TYR A 211 1.07 7.14 -16.23
N ILE A 212 2.10 7.36 -17.06
CA ILE A 212 3.09 8.44 -16.87
C ILE A 212 2.43 9.82 -16.89
N ALA A 213 1.48 10.07 -17.81
CA ALA A 213 0.76 11.33 -17.85
C ALA A 213 0.02 11.61 -16.53
N PHE A 214 -0.63 10.60 -15.95
CA PHE A 214 -1.28 10.72 -14.64
C PHE A 214 -0.28 10.98 -13.50
N LEU A 215 0.88 10.32 -13.51
CA LEU A 215 1.94 10.58 -12.52
C LEU A 215 2.44 12.04 -12.53
N HIS A 216 2.31 12.73 -13.64
CA HIS A 216 2.74 14.13 -13.80
C HIS A 216 1.60 15.16 -13.64
N ILE A 217 0.37 14.73 -13.34
CA ILE A 217 -0.73 15.65 -13.03
C ILE A 217 -0.39 16.47 -11.78
N ARG A 218 -0.72 17.75 -11.85
CA ARG A 218 -0.20 18.80 -10.96
C ARG A 218 -0.46 18.53 -9.47
N LYS A 219 0.54 18.86 -8.67
CA LYS A 219 0.59 18.85 -7.20
C LYS A 219 -0.63 19.47 -6.47
N LYS A 220 -1.36 20.39 -7.11
CA LYS A 220 -2.53 21.07 -6.50
C LYS A 220 -3.72 20.16 -6.21
N ASP A 221 -3.96 19.17 -7.06
CA ASP A 221 -5.10 18.26 -6.89
C ASP A 221 -4.82 17.16 -5.84
N LEU A 222 -3.53 16.89 -5.62
CA LEU A 222 -3.06 15.91 -4.63
C LEU A 222 -2.93 16.50 -3.23
N ALA A 223 -2.46 17.76 -3.10
CA ALA A 223 -2.39 18.47 -1.83
C ALA A 223 -3.77 18.59 -1.15
N ARG A 224 -4.86 18.69 -1.94
CA ARG A 224 -6.23 18.67 -1.43
C ARG A 224 -6.60 17.37 -0.74
N HIS A 225 -6.12 16.23 -1.24
CA HIS A 225 -6.34 14.94 -0.61
C HIS A 225 -5.57 14.77 0.70
N ASP A 226 -4.34 15.28 0.79
CA ASP A 226 -3.56 15.25 2.04
C ASP A 226 -4.23 16.08 3.13
N GLU A 227 -4.75 17.25 2.79
CA GLU A 227 -5.50 18.10 3.72
C GLU A 227 -6.80 17.43 4.19
N GLU A 228 -7.52 16.74 3.32
CA GLU A 228 -8.75 16.02 3.66
C GLU A 228 -8.46 14.82 4.58
N CYS A 229 -7.40 14.05 4.30
CA CYS A 229 -6.97 12.96 5.17
C CYS A 229 -6.52 13.47 6.55
N ALA A 230 -5.75 14.55 6.59
CA ALA A 230 -5.29 15.16 7.84
C ALA A 230 -6.45 15.71 8.70
N ARG A 231 -7.46 16.35 8.08
CA ARG A 231 -8.64 16.89 8.78
C ARG A 231 -9.43 15.80 9.50
N LYS A 232 -9.62 14.62 8.90
CA LYS A 232 -10.36 13.52 9.52
C LYS A 232 -9.76 13.05 10.84
N PHE A 233 -8.43 13.07 10.98
CA PHE A 233 -7.76 12.72 12.25
C PHE A 233 -7.81 13.83 13.31
N VAL A 234 -8.11 15.07 12.92
CA VAL A 234 -8.25 16.20 13.85
C VAL A 234 -9.66 16.31 14.41
N GLU A 235 -10.69 15.97 13.60
CA GLU A 235 -12.10 16.08 13.98
C GLU A 235 -12.58 14.95 14.91
N GLU A 236 -11.84 13.84 15.04
CA GLU A 236 -12.13 12.71 15.93
C GLU A 236 -11.63 12.93 17.40
N LYS A 237 -11.34 14.18 17.80
CA LYS A 237 -11.06 14.58 19.16
C LYS A 237 -12.30 15.18 19.81
#